data_5afd6cd27940a44c5822ea16dbf3d49f
#
_entry.id   5afd6cd27940a44c5822ea16dbf3d49f
#
_cell.length_a   1.000
_cell.length_b   1.000
_cell.length_c   1.000
_cell.angle_alpha   90.00
_cell.angle_beta   90.00
_cell.angle_gamma   90.00
#
_symmetry.space_group_name_H-M   'P 1'
#
loop_
_entity.id
_entity.type
_entity.pdbx_description
1 polymer ?
#
loop_
_entity_poly.entity_id
_entity_poly.type
_entity_poly.pdbx_seq_one_letter_code
_entity_poly.pdbx_strand_id
1 'polypeptide(L)'
;MTEIRKSLKGNVCMVTGATSGIGVVTAKALAQEGATVIVVGRNKEKSFSVVDQIKKKTGNPNVQYMLADLSVQKEVRQLTEDFTGKFKRLDILVNNAGAVFNKRIETVDGLEMTFALNHLGYFLLTNLLLGTIKASAPSRIINVSSDAHKGAKINFDDIQGKKKYGVMRAYGQ
;
A
#
# COMPACT_ATOMS: atom_id res chain seq x y z
N MET A 1 -7.91 -16.21 -27.60
CA MET A 1 -7.93 -16.99 -26.35
C MET A 1 -8.50 -16.12 -25.26
N THR A 2 -9.74 -16.38 -24.81
CA THR A 2 -10.39 -15.66 -23.72
C THR A 2 -9.70 -16.12 -22.44
N GLU A 3 -8.86 -15.26 -21.83
CA GLU A 3 -8.37 -15.51 -20.49
C GLU A 3 -9.57 -15.71 -19.55
N ILE A 4 -9.67 -16.88 -18.95
CA ILE A 4 -10.66 -17.15 -17.91
C ILE A 4 -10.25 -16.29 -16.71
N ARG A 5 -10.81 -15.09 -16.60
CA ARG A 5 -10.62 -14.22 -15.42
C ARG A 5 -11.17 -14.98 -14.20
N LYS A 6 -10.28 -15.35 -13.32
CA LYS A 6 -10.64 -16.06 -12.09
C LYS A 6 -11.33 -15.07 -11.15
N SER A 7 -12.61 -15.30 -10.87
CA SER A 7 -13.37 -14.47 -9.91
C SER A 7 -12.65 -14.39 -8.57
N LEU A 8 -12.60 -13.18 -7.99
CA LEU A 8 -12.06 -12.91 -6.65
C LEU A 8 -13.16 -12.82 -5.59
N LYS A 9 -14.36 -13.31 -5.90
CA LYS A 9 -15.48 -13.33 -4.95
C LYS A 9 -15.11 -14.10 -3.67
N GLY A 10 -15.29 -13.47 -2.52
CA GLY A 10 -14.89 -14.02 -1.22
C GLY A 10 -13.45 -13.73 -0.80
N ASN A 11 -12.60 -13.21 -1.69
CA ASN A 11 -11.26 -12.75 -1.35
C ASN A 11 -11.28 -11.37 -0.72
N VAL A 12 -10.39 -11.13 0.24
CA VAL A 12 -10.13 -9.84 0.86
C VAL A 12 -8.82 -9.28 0.34
N CYS A 13 -8.86 -8.08 -0.23
CA CYS A 13 -7.73 -7.41 -0.85
C CYS A 13 -7.48 -6.05 -0.16
N MET A 14 -6.24 -5.76 0.19
CA MET A 14 -5.82 -4.45 0.68
C MET A 14 -4.92 -3.78 -0.35
N VAL A 15 -5.21 -2.53 -0.69
CA VAL A 15 -4.38 -1.74 -1.63
C VAL A 15 -3.98 -0.44 -0.94
N THR A 16 -2.68 -0.25 -0.74
CA THR A 16 -2.15 0.96 -0.12
C THR A 16 -1.93 2.08 -1.15
N GLY A 17 -2.09 3.33 -0.72
CA GLY A 17 -1.99 4.48 -1.64
C GLY A 17 -3.06 4.46 -2.75
N ALA A 18 -4.23 3.88 -2.46
CA ALA A 18 -5.27 3.63 -3.46
C ALA A 18 -6.24 4.80 -3.64
N THR A 19 -5.85 6.02 -3.30
CA THR A 19 -6.67 7.24 -3.50
C THR A 19 -6.33 8.00 -4.78
N SER A 20 -5.35 7.54 -5.56
CA SER A 20 -4.96 8.14 -6.86
C SER A 20 -4.12 7.17 -7.69
N GLY A 21 -3.85 7.53 -8.95
CA GLY A 21 -2.89 6.83 -9.82
C GLY A 21 -3.15 5.33 -9.96
N ILE A 22 -2.07 4.56 -9.93
CA ILE A 22 -2.08 3.10 -10.11
C ILE A 22 -2.95 2.42 -9.04
N GLY A 23 -2.87 2.87 -7.79
CA GLY A 23 -3.58 2.25 -6.68
C GLY A 23 -5.11 2.28 -6.83
N VAL A 24 -5.70 3.38 -7.29
CA VAL A 24 -7.15 3.46 -7.50
C VAL A 24 -7.60 2.56 -8.66
N VAL A 25 -6.79 2.46 -9.71
CA VAL A 25 -7.11 1.57 -10.85
C VAL A 25 -7.03 0.11 -10.42
N THR A 26 -6.00 -0.25 -9.64
CA THR A 26 -5.84 -1.59 -9.07
C THR A 26 -7.00 -1.95 -8.14
N ALA A 27 -7.37 -1.06 -7.20
CA ALA A 27 -8.48 -1.28 -6.30
C ALA A 27 -9.80 -1.48 -7.06
N LYS A 28 -10.04 -0.67 -8.11
CA LYS A 28 -11.21 -0.81 -8.97
C LYS A 28 -11.22 -2.15 -9.69
N ALA A 29 -10.09 -2.58 -10.27
CA ALA A 29 -10.01 -3.85 -10.99
C ALA A 29 -10.29 -5.04 -10.06
N LEU A 30 -9.73 -5.06 -8.84
CA LEU A 30 -10.02 -6.09 -7.85
C LEU A 30 -11.51 -6.09 -7.43
N ALA A 31 -12.12 -4.91 -7.31
CA ALA A 31 -13.55 -4.80 -7.00
C ALA A 31 -14.43 -5.30 -8.15
N GLN A 32 -14.04 -5.09 -9.41
CA GLN A 32 -14.73 -5.62 -10.59
C GLN A 32 -14.75 -7.15 -10.63
N GLU A 33 -13.70 -7.79 -10.13
CA GLU A 33 -13.63 -9.26 -10.00
C GLU A 33 -14.37 -9.80 -8.75
N GLY A 34 -15.05 -8.94 -7.99
CA GLY A 34 -15.91 -9.30 -6.87
C GLY A 34 -15.20 -9.40 -5.51
N ALA A 35 -13.96 -8.97 -5.39
CA ALA A 35 -13.25 -8.96 -4.11
C ALA A 35 -13.85 -7.97 -3.10
N THR A 36 -13.70 -8.27 -1.82
CA THR A 36 -13.78 -7.26 -0.76
C THR A 36 -12.50 -6.43 -0.81
N VAL A 37 -12.60 -5.11 -1.06
CA VAL A 37 -11.44 -4.26 -1.27
C VAL A 37 -11.32 -3.20 -0.16
N ILE A 38 -10.17 -3.16 0.48
CA ILE A 38 -9.79 -2.15 1.45
C ILE A 38 -8.83 -1.16 0.79
N VAL A 39 -9.33 0.04 0.55
CA VAL A 39 -8.56 1.20 0.06
C VAL A 39 -7.85 1.83 1.25
N VAL A 40 -6.52 1.84 1.28
CA VAL A 40 -5.76 2.52 2.32
C VAL A 40 -5.22 3.85 1.80
N GLY A 41 -5.52 4.92 2.52
CA GLY A 41 -5.06 6.28 2.22
C GLY A 41 -5.00 7.13 3.49
N ARG A 42 -4.38 8.31 3.42
CA ARG A 42 -4.22 9.20 4.59
C ARG A 42 -5.26 10.33 4.65
N ASN A 43 -5.94 10.62 3.55
CA ASN A 43 -6.95 11.67 3.47
C ASN A 43 -8.36 11.04 3.44
N LYS A 44 -9.18 11.38 4.43
CA LYS A 44 -10.53 10.82 4.63
C LYS A 44 -11.46 11.12 3.46
N GLU A 45 -11.51 12.38 3.03
CA GLU A 45 -12.43 12.83 1.99
C GLU A 45 -12.10 12.16 0.64
N LYS A 46 -10.80 12.11 0.28
CA LYS A 46 -10.35 11.41 -0.93
C LYS A 46 -10.65 9.91 -0.86
N SER A 47 -10.39 9.28 0.29
CA SER A 47 -10.64 7.84 0.47
C SER A 47 -12.12 7.52 0.35
N PHE A 48 -12.98 8.31 0.98
CA PHE A 48 -14.44 8.18 0.87
C PHE A 48 -14.90 8.34 -0.58
N SER A 49 -14.48 9.41 -1.25
CA SER A 49 -14.84 9.69 -2.65
C SER A 49 -14.44 8.55 -3.58
N VAL A 50 -13.22 8.01 -3.43
CA VAL A 50 -12.74 6.90 -4.25
C VAL A 50 -13.55 5.64 -4.02
N VAL A 51 -13.85 5.31 -2.78
CA VAL A 51 -14.67 4.13 -2.44
C VAL A 51 -16.06 4.26 -3.06
N ASP A 52 -16.71 5.41 -2.93
CA ASP A 52 -18.02 5.67 -3.55
C ASP A 52 -17.98 5.51 -5.06
N GLN A 53 -16.96 6.10 -5.71
CA GLN A 53 -16.77 5.97 -7.17
C GLN A 53 -16.54 4.51 -7.60
N ILE A 54 -15.74 3.75 -6.85
CA ILE A 54 -15.51 2.33 -7.16
C ILE A 54 -16.80 1.55 -7.03
N LYS A 55 -17.56 1.72 -5.94
CA LYS A 55 -18.86 1.06 -5.75
C LYS A 55 -19.83 1.35 -6.90
N LYS A 56 -19.97 2.62 -7.26
CA LYS A 56 -20.85 3.04 -8.38
C LYS A 56 -20.45 2.43 -9.72
N LYS A 57 -19.13 2.40 -10.01
CA LYS A 57 -18.61 1.92 -11.30
C LYS A 57 -18.59 0.39 -11.41
N THR A 58 -18.46 -0.33 -10.32
CA THR A 58 -18.32 -1.80 -10.33
C THR A 58 -19.57 -2.53 -9.88
N GLY A 59 -20.53 -1.84 -9.24
CA GLY A 59 -21.68 -2.46 -8.60
C GLY A 59 -21.32 -3.26 -7.33
N ASN A 60 -20.05 -3.27 -6.90
CA ASN A 60 -19.59 -4.04 -5.76
C ASN A 60 -19.73 -3.22 -4.46
N PRO A 61 -20.64 -3.60 -3.52
CA PRO A 61 -20.81 -2.89 -2.26
C PRO A 61 -19.64 -3.13 -1.27
N ASN A 62 -18.83 -4.19 -1.49
CA ASN A 62 -17.80 -4.65 -0.57
C ASN A 62 -16.47 -3.89 -0.75
N VAL A 63 -16.55 -2.57 -0.91
CA VAL A 63 -15.37 -1.70 -0.97
C VAL A 63 -15.42 -0.76 0.23
N GLN A 64 -14.34 -0.68 0.98
CA GLN A 64 -14.22 0.16 2.18
C GLN A 64 -12.89 0.90 2.16
N TYR A 65 -12.73 1.91 3.01
CA TYR A 65 -11.44 2.52 3.25
C TYR A 65 -10.98 2.35 4.69
N MET A 66 -9.69 2.38 4.89
CA MET A 66 -9.01 2.56 6.17
C MET A 66 -8.02 3.70 6.03
N LEU A 67 -7.80 4.45 7.12
CA LEU A 67 -6.91 5.60 7.11
C LEU A 67 -5.60 5.26 7.80
N ALA A 68 -4.48 5.56 7.14
CA ALA A 68 -3.16 5.53 7.74
C ALA A 68 -2.17 6.33 6.90
N ASP A 69 -1.28 7.08 7.53
CA ASP A 69 -0.04 7.55 6.94
C ASP A 69 1.03 6.46 7.13
N LEU A 70 1.40 5.80 6.03
CA LEU A 70 2.33 4.67 6.08
C LEU A 70 3.80 5.09 6.31
N SER A 71 4.08 6.40 6.37
CA SER A 71 5.35 6.91 6.82
C SER A 71 5.46 7.02 8.36
N VAL A 72 4.37 6.74 9.09
CA VAL A 72 4.26 6.82 10.55
C VAL A 72 4.03 5.42 11.12
N GLN A 73 5.01 4.90 11.84
CA GLN A 73 4.99 3.51 12.34
C GLN A 73 3.78 3.22 13.24
N LYS A 74 3.38 4.18 14.08
CA LYS A 74 2.21 4.05 14.96
C LYS A 74 0.93 3.87 14.15
N GLU A 75 0.77 4.61 13.05
CA GLU A 75 -0.42 4.51 12.19
C GLU A 75 -0.46 3.19 11.41
N VAL A 76 0.70 2.67 11.00
CA VAL A 76 0.78 1.34 10.37
C VAL A 76 0.34 0.24 11.35
N ARG A 77 0.74 0.32 12.62
CA ARG A 77 0.31 -0.62 13.66
C ARG A 77 -1.18 -0.53 13.92
N GLN A 78 -1.71 0.68 14.07
CA GLN A 78 -3.15 0.90 14.27
C GLN A 78 -3.98 0.37 13.09
N LEU A 79 -3.54 0.65 11.84
CA LEU A 79 -4.17 0.08 10.64
C LEU A 79 -4.24 -1.45 10.70
N THR A 80 -3.17 -2.08 11.17
CA THR A 80 -3.11 -3.54 11.28
C THR A 80 -4.08 -4.08 12.32
N GLU A 81 -4.14 -3.46 13.48
CA GLU A 81 -5.06 -3.80 14.57
C GLU A 81 -6.51 -3.64 14.11
N ASP A 82 -6.86 -2.50 13.52
CA ASP A 82 -8.20 -2.22 12.97
C ASP A 82 -8.59 -3.23 11.88
N PHE A 83 -7.63 -3.59 11.02
CA PHE A 83 -7.85 -4.57 9.97
C PHE A 83 -8.11 -5.96 10.54
N THR A 84 -7.23 -6.46 11.41
CA THR A 84 -7.34 -7.81 11.98
C THR A 84 -8.51 -7.96 12.96
N GLY A 85 -8.93 -6.86 13.58
CA GLY A 85 -10.18 -6.79 14.35
C GLY A 85 -11.43 -7.02 13.50
N LYS A 86 -11.42 -6.54 12.25
CA LYS A 86 -12.55 -6.59 11.31
C LYS A 86 -12.51 -7.81 10.38
N PHE A 87 -11.32 -8.17 9.88
CA PHE A 87 -11.12 -9.17 8.85
C PHE A 87 -10.26 -10.31 9.36
N LYS A 88 -10.71 -11.55 9.16
CA LYS A 88 -9.98 -12.75 9.57
C LYS A 88 -9.09 -13.32 8.47
N ARG A 89 -9.12 -12.69 7.28
CA ARG A 89 -8.32 -13.11 6.12
C ARG A 89 -7.80 -11.91 5.35
N LEU A 90 -6.66 -12.11 4.68
CA LEU A 90 -6.10 -11.20 3.69
C LEU A 90 -5.48 -12.02 2.57
N ASP A 91 -6.15 -12.05 1.43
CA ASP A 91 -5.74 -12.87 0.29
C ASP A 91 -4.73 -12.15 -0.61
N ILE A 92 -4.89 -10.83 -0.74
CA ILE A 92 -4.01 -10.02 -1.58
C ILE A 92 -3.65 -8.73 -0.82
N LEU A 93 -2.36 -8.55 -0.58
CA LEU A 93 -1.79 -7.28 -0.12
C LEU A 93 -1.06 -6.61 -1.28
N VAL A 94 -1.51 -5.42 -1.69
CA VAL A 94 -0.82 -4.59 -2.69
C VAL A 94 -0.17 -3.40 -1.97
N ASN A 95 1.13 -3.49 -1.75
CA ASN A 95 1.96 -2.40 -1.29
C ASN A 95 2.25 -1.48 -2.49
N ASN A 96 1.48 -0.39 -2.59
CA ASN A 96 1.54 0.56 -3.71
C ASN A 96 1.78 2.01 -3.24
N ALA A 97 1.54 2.33 -1.98
CA ALA A 97 1.75 3.68 -1.47
C ALA A 97 3.21 4.10 -1.65
N GLY A 98 3.44 5.18 -2.37
CA GLY A 98 4.79 5.70 -2.60
C GLY A 98 4.77 7.11 -3.15
N ALA A 99 5.86 7.83 -2.95
CA ALA A 99 6.06 9.17 -3.44
C ALA A 99 7.53 9.49 -3.63
N VAL A 100 7.80 10.54 -4.40
CA VAL A 100 9.11 11.18 -4.55
C VAL A 100 9.05 12.55 -3.86
N PHE A 101 10.02 12.83 -2.99
CA PHE A 101 10.09 14.09 -2.26
C PHE A 101 11.27 14.93 -2.74
N ASN A 102 11.01 16.18 -3.13
CA ASN A 102 12.00 17.07 -3.73
C ASN A 102 13.10 17.57 -2.75
N LYS A 103 12.92 17.30 -1.47
CA LYS A 103 13.89 17.63 -0.41
C LYS A 103 13.85 16.55 0.67
N ARG A 104 14.93 16.47 1.47
CA ARG A 104 14.92 15.63 2.64
C ARG A 104 13.88 16.12 3.65
N ILE A 105 12.97 15.25 4.01
CA ILE A 105 11.96 15.48 5.06
C ILE A 105 12.15 14.35 6.07
N GLU A 106 12.02 14.66 7.33
CA GLU A 106 12.07 13.68 8.40
C GLU A 106 10.66 13.44 8.93
N THR A 107 10.31 12.17 9.13
CA THR A 107 9.03 11.77 9.72
C THR A 107 9.03 12.03 11.23
N VAL A 108 7.87 11.89 11.86
CA VAL A 108 7.75 11.95 13.34
C VAL A 108 8.55 10.86 14.06
N ASP A 109 8.92 9.79 13.35
CA ASP A 109 9.74 8.69 13.85
C ASP A 109 11.25 8.94 13.62
N GLY A 110 11.65 10.12 13.12
CA GLY A 110 13.04 10.46 12.86
C GLY A 110 13.64 9.77 11.60
N LEU A 111 12.78 9.31 10.69
CA LEU A 111 13.18 8.59 9.47
C LEU A 111 13.07 9.50 8.25
N GLU A 112 13.96 9.29 7.24
CA GLU A 112 13.81 9.98 5.97
C GLU A 112 12.51 9.53 5.26
N MET A 113 11.75 10.49 4.77
CA MET A 113 10.36 10.31 4.31
C MET A 113 10.23 9.32 3.13
N THR A 114 11.16 9.35 2.15
CA THR A 114 11.12 8.42 1.02
C THR A 114 11.37 6.99 1.49
N PHE A 115 12.39 6.82 2.32
CA PHE A 115 12.72 5.52 2.92
C PHE A 115 11.61 5.00 3.83
N ALA A 116 11.05 5.88 4.67
CA ALA A 116 9.95 5.53 5.57
C ALA A 116 8.70 5.07 4.80
N LEU A 117 8.26 5.85 3.81
CA LEU A 117 7.01 5.58 3.09
C LEU A 117 7.16 4.41 2.09
N ASN A 118 8.20 4.47 1.23
CA ASN A 118 8.30 3.58 0.07
C ASN A 118 8.89 2.20 0.44
N HIS A 119 9.61 2.12 1.56
CA HIS A 119 10.26 0.87 1.98
C HIS A 119 9.80 0.38 3.37
N LEU A 120 10.03 1.17 4.41
CA LEU A 120 9.74 0.72 5.77
C LEU A 120 8.24 0.53 6.04
N GLY A 121 7.38 1.35 5.41
CA GLY A 121 5.93 1.18 5.46
C GLY A 121 5.49 -0.18 4.89
N TYR A 122 6.04 -0.58 3.74
CA TYR A 122 5.79 -1.90 3.15
C TYR A 122 6.29 -3.02 4.04
N PHE A 123 7.52 -2.87 4.54
CA PHE A 123 8.14 -3.86 5.41
C PHE A 123 7.32 -4.07 6.69
N LEU A 124 7.00 -2.99 7.40
CA LEU A 124 6.27 -3.06 8.66
C LEU A 124 4.87 -3.62 8.48
N LEU A 125 4.08 -3.08 7.52
CA LEU A 125 2.73 -3.54 7.24
C LEU A 125 2.69 -5.02 6.87
N THR A 126 3.60 -5.45 5.98
CA THR A 126 3.69 -6.85 5.55
C THR A 126 3.99 -7.78 6.73
N ASN A 127 4.97 -7.44 7.56
CA ASN A 127 5.35 -8.29 8.70
C ASN A 127 4.24 -8.38 9.76
N LEU A 128 3.55 -7.28 10.05
CA LEU A 128 2.43 -7.27 10.99
C LEU A 128 1.24 -8.09 10.49
N LEU A 129 0.98 -8.10 9.18
CA LEU A 129 -0.11 -8.87 8.57
C LEU A 129 0.28 -10.29 8.16
N LEU A 130 1.57 -10.67 8.30
CA LEU A 130 2.10 -11.93 7.76
C LEU A 130 1.37 -13.17 8.28
N GLY A 131 1.00 -13.18 9.56
CA GLY A 131 0.22 -14.27 10.15
C GLY A 131 -1.14 -14.43 9.47
N THR A 132 -1.87 -13.34 9.28
CA THR A 132 -3.17 -13.32 8.60
C THR A 132 -3.05 -13.73 7.13
N ILE A 133 -2.01 -13.25 6.43
CA ILE A 133 -1.73 -13.60 5.03
C ILE A 133 -1.44 -15.10 4.89
N LYS A 134 -0.59 -15.66 5.75
CA LYS A 134 -0.29 -17.11 5.73
C LYS A 134 -1.53 -17.96 6.01
N ALA A 135 -2.34 -17.57 6.98
CA ALA A 135 -3.59 -18.26 7.31
C ALA A 135 -4.64 -18.18 6.20
N SER A 136 -4.50 -17.23 5.28
CA SER A 136 -5.41 -17.03 4.13
C SER A 136 -4.95 -17.73 2.86
N ALA A 137 -3.93 -18.58 2.92
CA ALA A 137 -3.38 -19.24 1.73
C ALA A 137 -4.46 -19.98 0.91
N PRO A 138 -4.35 -19.93 -0.42
CA PRO A 138 -3.33 -19.28 -1.24
C PRO A 138 -3.50 -17.76 -1.29
N SER A 139 -2.47 -17.03 -0.86
CA SER A 139 -2.46 -15.58 -0.76
C SER A 139 -1.27 -14.97 -1.52
N ARG A 140 -1.27 -13.63 -1.71
CA ARG A 140 -0.21 -12.92 -2.45
C ARG A 140 0.14 -11.59 -1.81
N ILE A 141 1.43 -11.28 -1.84
CA ILE A 141 1.96 -9.94 -1.54
C ILE A 141 2.53 -9.39 -2.84
N ILE A 142 2.12 -8.19 -3.22
CA ILE A 142 2.54 -7.50 -4.42
C ILE A 142 3.18 -6.17 -3.99
N ASN A 143 4.47 -6.01 -4.26
CA ASN A 143 5.19 -4.76 -4.01
C ASN A 143 5.34 -4.00 -5.33
N VAL A 144 4.76 -2.80 -5.39
CA VAL A 144 4.95 -1.90 -6.53
C VAL A 144 6.34 -1.27 -6.41
N SER A 145 7.13 -1.40 -7.44
CA SER A 145 8.49 -0.88 -7.55
C SER A 145 8.61 0.08 -8.73
N SER A 146 9.80 0.63 -8.94
CA SER A 146 10.10 1.58 -10.01
C SER A 146 11.39 1.20 -10.74
N ASP A 147 11.45 1.51 -12.01
CA ASP A 147 12.67 1.43 -12.82
C ASP A 147 13.78 2.37 -12.33
N ALA A 148 13.47 3.31 -11.43
CA ALA A 148 14.44 4.19 -10.80
C ALA A 148 15.52 3.44 -10.00
N HIS A 149 15.27 2.18 -9.62
CA HIS A 149 16.27 1.32 -8.96
C HIS A 149 17.41 0.89 -9.91
N LYS A 150 17.20 0.94 -11.24
CA LYS A 150 18.21 0.55 -12.21
C LYS A 150 19.42 1.50 -12.14
N GLY A 151 20.58 0.93 -11.85
CA GLY A 151 21.82 1.69 -11.65
C GLY A 151 21.98 2.39 -10.29
N ALA A 152 20.96 2.33 -9.43
CA ALA A 152 21.09 2.81 -8.07
C ALA A 152 21.90 1.84 -7.21
N LYS A 153 22.60 2.39 -6.20
CA LYS A 153 23.34 1.61 -5.19
C LYS A 153 22.87 2.04 -3.81
N ILE A 154 22.61 1.06 -2.96
CA ILE A 154 22.26 1.34 -1.56
C ILE A 154 23.52 1.85 -0.85
N ASN A 155 23.41 3.03 -0.26
CA ASN A 155 24.46 3.60 0.57
C ASN A 155 24.19 3.29 2.04
N PHE A 156 24.70 2.18 2.54
CA PHE A 156 24.50 1.76 3.93
C PHE A 156 25.12 2.73 4.95
N ASP A 157 26.16 3.51 4.58
CA ASP A 157 26.80 4.50 5.45
C ASP A 157 25.97 5.79 5.59
N ASP A 158 24.99 6.00 4.72
CA ASP A 158 24.08 7.16 4.71
C ASP A 158 22.74 6.85 4.07
N ILE A 159 22.12 5.75 4.47
CA ILE A 159 20.86 5.25 3.91
C ILE A 159 19.71 6.27 4.00
N GLN A 160 19.78 7.17 4.98
CA GLN A 160 18.77 8.22 5.18
C GLN A 160 19.17 9.57 4.59
N GLY A 161 20.28 9.66 3.84
CA GLY A 161 20.73 10.88 3.18
C GLY A 161 21.02 12.04 4.14
N LYS A 162 21.48 11.76 5.37
CA LYS A 162 21.80 12.80 6.38
C LYS A 162 23.04 13.61 5.98
N LYS A 163 24.03 12.96 5.38
CA LYS A 163 25.27 13.60 4.93
C LYS A 163 25.09 14.27 3.58
N LYS A 164 24.41 13.61 2.63
CA LYS A 164 24.17 14.12 1.28
C LYS A 164 22.87 13.57 0.72
N TYR A 165 21.84 14.41 0.68
CA TYR A 165 20.56 14.07 0.08
C TYR A 165 20.57 14.28 -1.43
N GLY A 166 19.95 13.40 -2.17
CA GLY A 166 19.65 13.54 -3.59
C GLY A 166 18.30 12.87 -3.88
N VAL A 167 17.40 13.59 -4.52
CA VAL A 167 16.02 13.14 -4.77
C VAL A 167 15.97 11.75 -5.41
N MET A 168 16.64 11.61 -6.56
CA MET A 168 16.66 10.35 -7.31
C MET A 168 17.51 9.27 -6.64
N ARG A 169 18.50 9.67 -5.82
CA ARG A 169 19.25 8.72 -5.00
C ARG A 169 18.36 8.12 -3.92
N ALA A 170 17.66 8.97 -3.15
CA ALA A 170 16.76 8.52 -2.10
C ALA A 170 15.61 7.66 -2.65
N TYR A 171 15.11 7.99 -3.84
CA TYR A 171 14.03 7.23 -4.47
C TYR A 171 14.50 5.93 -5.13
N GLY A 172 15.70 5.90 -5.68
CA GLY A 172 16.23 4.73 -6.42
C GLY A 172 16.87 3.66 -5.54
N GLN A 173 17.40 4.03 -4.37
CA GLN A 173 18.00 3.06 -3.45
C GLN A 173 16.97 2.33 -2.61
#